data_e8d8efca0750840649801184be53ece2
#
_entry.id   e8d8efca0750840649801184be53ece2
#
_cell.length_a   1.000
_cell.length_b   1.000
_cell.length_c   1.000
_cell.angle_alpha   90.00
_cell.angle_beta   90.00
_cell.angle_gamma   90.00
#
_symmetry.space_group_name_H-M   'P 1'
#
loop_
_entity.id
_entity.type
_entity.pdbx_description
1 polymer ?
#
loop_
_entity_poly.entity_id
_entity_poly.type
_entity_poly.pdbx_seq_one_letter_code
_entity_poly.pdbx_strand_id
1 'polypeptide(L)'
;MPKSVLLIDDEVIVVEIARRKLHDAGYDVLTAHDGEEALEELKKKIPDLILLDIQMPKMNGYTFILEKAKSPQYSSIPVIVLTAYSEMEPLFKHHEVKAYLLKPLNLQELVEKVQATIGQP
;
A
#
# COMPACT_ATOMS: atom_id res chain seq x y z
N MET A 1 9.22 15.49 -10.48
CA MET A 1 9.21 14.02 -10.39
C MET A 1 7.91 13.55 -9.77
N PRO A 2 7.24 12.56 -10.38
CA PRO A 2 5.98 12.08 -9.81
C PRO A 2 6.20 11.39 -8.47
N LYS A 3 5.19 11.44 -7.62
CA LYS A 3 5.22 10.70 -6.37
C LYS A 3 5.05 9.22 -6.64
N SER A 4 5.67 8.39 -5.82
CA SER A 4 5.69 6.95 -6.02
C SER A 4 4.84 6.22 -4.99
N VAL A 5 4.21 5.15 -5.45
CA VAL A 5 3.34 4.30 -4.64
C VAL A 5 3.82 2.86 -4.77
N LEU A 6 4.01 2.18 -3.63
CA LEU A 6 4.29 0.75 -3.63
C LEU A 6 2.98 0.02 -3.34
N LEU A 7 2.55 -0.78 -4.30
CA LEU A 7 1.29 -1.54 -4.21
C LEU A 7 1.61 -3.00 -3.90
N ILE A 8 1.13 -3.48 -2.77
CA ILE A 8 1.41 -4.82 -2.27
C ILE A 8 0.12 -5.63 -2.18
N ASP A 9 -0.02 -6.63 -3.05
CA ASP A 9 -1.21 -7.48 -3.11
C ASP A 9 -0.85 -8.75 -3.86
N ASP A 10 -1.31 -9.90 -3.40
CA ASP A 10 -1.01 -11.19 -4.05
C ASP A 10 -1.93 -11.52 -5.22
N GLU A 11 -3.00 -10.76 -5.41
CA GLU A 11 -3.94 -10.97 -6.51
C GLU A 11 -3.46 -10.22 -7.76
N VAL A 12 -2.92 -10.96 -8.72
CA VAL A 12 -2.29 -10.39 -9.93
C VAL A 12 -3.23 -9.45 -10.67
N ILE A 13 -4.51 -9.82 -10.80
CA ILE A 13 -5.49 -9.00 -11.52
C ILE A 13 -5.75 -7.69 -10.78
N VAL A 14 -5.90 -7.74 -9.46
CA VAL A 14 -6.10 -6.54 -8.65
C VAL A 14 -4.91 -5.60 -8.78
N VAL A 15 -3.70 -6.15 -8.68
CA VAL A 15 -2.46 -5.37 -8.81
C VAL A 15 -2.42 -4.66 -10.16
N GLU A 16 -2.70 -5.38 -11.25
CA GLU A 16 -2.60 -4.80 -12.59
C GLU A 16 -3.63 -3.69 -12.81
N ILE A 17 -4.86 -3.90 -12.36
CA ILE A 17 -5.93 -2.90 -12.53
C ILE A 17 -5.62 -1.66 -11.69
N ALA A 18 -5.23 -1.84 -10.44
CA ALA A 18 -4.93 -0.71 -9.55
C ALA A 18 -3.68 0.05 -10.01
N ARG A 19 -2.64 -0.68 -10.43
CA ARG A 19 -1.43 -0.08 -10.96
C ARG A 19 -1.73 0.83 -12.15
N ARG A 20 -2.51 0.30 -13.09
CA ARG A 20 -2.86 1.05 -14.29
C ARG A 20 -3.66 2.31 -13.96
N LYS A 21 -4.60 2.19 -13.04
CA LYS A 21 -5.42 3.34 -12.64
C LYS A 21 -4.56 4.45 -12.01
N LEU A 22 -3.65 4.07 -11.14
CA LEU A 22 -2.77 5.04 -10.48
C LEU A 22 -1.75 5.63 -11.45
N HIS A 23 -1.21 4.82 -12.35
CA HIS A 23 -0.30 5.28 -13.38
C HIS A 23 -0.99 6.32 -14.29
N ASP A 24 -2.22 6.04 -14.69
CA ASP A 24 -2.99 6.96 -15.54
C ASP A 24 -3.30 8.26 -14.80
N ALA A 25 -3.37 8.21 -13.47
CA ALA A 25 -3.57 9.42 -12.66
C ALA A 25 -2.26 10.21 -12.46
N GLY A 26 -1.13 9.67 -12.92
CA GLY A 26 0.15 10.37 -12.91
C GLY A 26 1.16 9.89 -11.86
N TYR A 27 0.83 8.88 -11.07
CA TYR A 27 1.74 8.35 -10.05
C TYR A 27 2.70 7.32 -10.65
N ASP A 28 3.89 7.24 -10.04
CA ASP A 28 4.85 6.20 -10.36
C ASP A 28 4.55 5.01 -9.46
N VAL A 29 4.29 3.83 -10.04
CA VAL A 29 3.79 2.68 -9.28
C VAL A 29 4.78 1.53 -9.32
N LEU A 30 5.17 1.07 -8.12
CA LEU A 30 5.97 -0.13 -7.93
C LEU A 30 5.04 -1.20 -7.36
N THR A 31 5.29 -2.46 -7.66
CA THR A 31 4.41 -3.54 -7.21
C THR A 31 5.18 -4.63 -6.49
N ALA A 32 4.52 -5.31 -5.56
CA ALA A 32 5.04 -6.47 -4.87
C ALA A 32 3.88 -7.42 -4.60
N HIS A 33 4.13 -8.72 -4.62
CA HIS A 33 3.08 -9.72 -4.50
C HIS A 33 3.02 -10.36 -3.12
N ASP A 34 3.97 -10.06 -2.26
CA ASP A 34 3.96 -10.48 -0.85
C ASP A 34 4.84 -9.56 -0.02
N GLY A 35 4.84 -9.77 1.30
CA GLY A 35 5.59 -8.90 2.20
C GLY A 35 7.09 -8.99 2.05
N GLU A 36 7.61 -10.18 1.72
CA GLU A 36 9.06 -10.34 1.50
C GLU A 36 9.52 -9.56 0.28
N GLU A 37 8.78 -9.68 -0.82
CA GLU A 37 9.06 -8.93 -2.03
C GLU A 37 8.97 -7.44 -1.78
N ALA A 38 7.96 -7.02 -0.99
CA ALA A 38 7.78 -5.62 -0.63
C ALA A 38 8.99 -5.07 0.13
N LEU A 39 9.53 -5.82 1.09
CA LEU A 39 10.71 -5.39 1.82
C LEU A 39 11.92 -5.23 0.90
N GLU A 40 12.06 -6.11 -0.10
CA GLU A 40 13.12 -5.97 -1.09
C GLU A 40 12.94 -4.72 -1.95
N GLU A 41 11.69 -4.40 -2.32
CA GLU A 41 11.42 -3.17 -3.08
C GLU A 41 11.73 -1.91 -2.26
N LEU A 42 11.48 -1.93 -0.96
CA LEU A 42 11.82 -0.80 -0.09
C LEU A 42 13.32 -0.52 -0.06
N LYS A 43 14.14 -1.57 -0.17
CA LYS A 43 15.60 -1.41 -0.22
C LYS A 43 16.05 -0.68 -1.49
N LYS A 44 15.33 -0.84 -2.57
CA LYS A 44 15.68 -0.23 -3.87
C LYS A 44 15.23 1.22 -3.95
N LYS A 45 14.05 1.54 -3.43
CA LYS A 45 13.50 2.88 -3.50
C LYS A 45 12.45 3.06 -2.41
N ILE A 46 12.53 4.17 -1.69
CA ILE A 46 11.54 4.50 -0.67
C ILE A 46 10.36 5.18 -1.34
N PRO A 47 9.15 4.58 -1.31
CA PRO A 47 7.98 5.19 -1.91
C PRO A 47 7.39 6.29 -1.04
N ASP A 48 6.53 7.10 -1.63
CA ASP A 48 5.80 8.12 -0.88
C ASP A 48 4.60 7.54 -0.14
N LEU A 49 4.12 6.37 -0.58
CA LEU A 49 2.94 5.73 -0.02
C LEU A 49 3.01 4.22 -0.26
N ILE A 50 2.50 3.46 0.70
CA ILE A 50 2.33 2.01 0.55
C ILE A 50 0.83 1.69 0.56
N LEU A 51 0.38 0.96 -0.46
CA LEU A 51 -0.95 0.35 -0.49
C LEU A 51 -0.75 -1.11 -0.15
N LEU A 52 -1.39 -1.59 0.89
CA LEU A 52 -1.08 -2.88 1.49
C LEU A 52 -2.30 -3.77 1.67
N ASP A 53 -2.33 -4.91 0.97
CA ASP A 53 -3.28 -5.97 1.23
C ASP A 53 -2.86 -6.69 2.52
N ILE A 54 -3.80 -6.93 3.42
CA ILE A 54 -3.51 -7.61 4.68
C ILE A 54 -3.34 -9.11 4.50
N GLN A 55 -4.12 -9.71 3.62
CA GLN A 55 -4.15 -11.17 3.46
C GLN A 55 -3.25 -11.62 2.32
N MET A 56 -2.04 -12.02 2.68
CA MET A 56 -1.05 -12.50 1.71
C MET A 56 -0.42 -13.79 2.21
N PRO A 57 0.04 -14.68 1.29
CA PRO A 57 0.48 -16.01 1.69
C PRO A 57 1.77 -16.08 2.50
N LYS A 58 2.82 -15.39 2.12
CA LYS A 58 4.12 -15.55 2.80
C LYS A 58 4.27 -14.69 4.03
N MET A 59 4.07 -13.41 3.87
CA MET A 59 4.13 -12.47 4.99
C MET A 59 2.86 -11.65 4.91
N ASN A 60 1.95 -11.82 5.89
CA ASN A 60 0.70 -11.07 5.87
C ASN A 60 0.96 -9.59 6.12
N GLY A 61 -0.04 -8.76 5.80
CA GLY A 61 0.13 -7.32 5.88
C GLY A 61 0.47 -6.80 7.26
N TYR A 62 -0.07 -7.44 8.29
CA TYR A 62 0.22 -7.01 9.67
C TYR A 62 1.70 -7.24 10.01
N THR A 63 2.23 -8.41 9.68
CA THR A 63 3.65 -8.71 9.89
C THR A 63 4.52 -7.73 9.12
N PHE A 64 4.15 -7.42 7.87
CA PHE A 64 4.88 -6.45 7.07
C PHE A 64 4.92 -5.08 7.76
N ILE A 65 3.79 -4.62 8.30
CA ILE A 65 3.73 -3.34 9.01
C ILE A 65 4.66 -3.33 10.22
N LEU A 66 4.71 -4.43 10.96
CA LEU A 66 5.61 -4.53 12.11
C LEU A 66 7.08 -4.49 11.69
N GLU A 67 7.43 -5.18 10.60
CA GLU A 67 8.80 -5.16 10.09
C GLU A 67 9.19 -3.78 9.58
N LYS A 68 8.28 -3.12 8.87
CA LYS A 68 8.47 -1.74 8.41
C LYS A 68 8.77 -0.81 9.58
N ALA A 69 8.02 -0.96 10.67
CA ALA A 69 8.13 -0.08 11.84
C ALA A 69 9.49 -0.19 12.54
N LYS A 70 10.21 -1.30 12.37
CA LYS A 70 11.53 -1.50 12.98
C LYS A 70 12.63 -0.68 12.33
N SER A 71 12.43 -0.23 11.09
CA SER A 71 13.46 0.48 10.33
C SER A 71 13.14 1.97 10.30
N PRO A 72 13.99 2.83 10.87
CA PRO A 72 13.73 4.28 10.90
C PRO A 72 13.47 4.89 9.54
N GLN A 73 14.14 4.40 8.49
CA GLN A 73 13.98 4.93 7.14
C GLN A 73 12.63 4.57 6.51
N TYR A 74 11.94 3.55 7.03
CA TYR A 74 10.65 3.12 6.48
C TYR A 74 9.47 3.42 7.40
N SER A 75 9.73 3.64 8.69
CA SER A 75 8.67 3.72 9.69
C SER A 75 7.65 4.83 9.42
N SER A 76 8.08 5.93 8.83
CA SER A 76 7.22 7.09 8.58
C SER A 76 6.46 7.05 7.25
N ILE A 77 6.71 6.05 6.40
CA ILE A 77 5.98 5.96 5.14
C ILE A 77 4.50 5.71 5.43
N PRO A 78 3.58 6.55 4.93
CA PRO A 78 2.15 6.33 5.16
C PRO A 78 1.64 5.08 4.46
N VAL A 79 0.65 4.43 5.05
CA VAL A 79 0.07 3.19 4.56
C VAL A 79 -1.43 3.35 4.41
N ILE A 80 -1.98 2.86 3.29
CA ILE A 80 -3.41 2.65 3.11
C ILE A 80 -3.62 1.14 3.04
N VAL A 81 -4.46 0.61 3.91
CA VAL A 81 -4.72 -0.82 4.00
C VAL A 81 -5.87 -1.22 3.08
N LEU A 82 -5.65 -2.29 2.30
CA LEU A 82 -6.69 -2.88 1.44
C LEU A 82 -7.18 -4.14 2.15
N THR A 83 -8.48 -4.22 2.40
CA THR A 83 -9.01 -5.34 3.20
C THR A 83 -10.45 -5.65 2.84
N ALA A 84 -10.84 -6.92 3.02
CA ALA A 84 -12.23 -7.34 2.94
C ALA A 84 -12.96 -7.18 4.27
N TYR A 85 -12.24 -6.82 5.33
CA TYR A 85 -12.78 -6.80 6.70
C TYR A 85 -12.67 -5.42 7.32
N SER A 86 -13.81 -4.79 7.60
CA SER A 86 -13.84 -3.45 8.20
C SER A 86 -13.39 -3.45 9.67
N GLU A 87 -13.57 -4.56 10.38
CA GLU A 87 -13.22 -4.66 11.79
C GLU A 87 -11.73 -4.79 12.08
N MET A 88 -10.91 -4.89 11.03
CA MET A 88 -9.44 -4.95 11.19
C MET A 88 -8.81 -3.60 11.53
N GLU A 89 -9.56 -2.53 11.36
CA GLU A 89 -9.04 -1.17 11.48
C GLU A 89 -8.30 -0.88 12.79
N PRO A 90 -8.80 -1.26 13.97
CA PRO A 90 -8.10 -0.93 15.21
C PRO A 90 -6.70 -1.51 15.34
N LEU A 91 -6.41 -2.61 14.64
CA LEU A 91 -5.12 -3.29 14.73
C LEU A 91 -3.97 -2.49 14.13
N PHE A 92 -4.27 -1.54 13.24
CA PHE A 92 -3.26 -0.80 12.50
C PHE A 92 -3.14 0.66 12.93
N LYS A 93 -3.86 1.03 13.97
CA LYS A 93 -4.05 2.42 14.36
C LYS A 93 -2.77 3.22 14.62
N HIS A 94 -1.72 2.55 15.09
CA HIS A 94 -0.49 3.22 15.53
C HIS A 94 0.72 3.02 14.60
N HIS A 95 0.49 2.56 13.35
CA HIS A 95 1.59 2.21 12.46
C HIS A 95 1.58 3.01 11.16
N GLU A 96 1.26 4.30 11.24
CA GLU A 96 1.19 5.20 10.08
C GLU A 96 0.13 4.79 9.06
N VAL A 97 -0.86 4.02 9.48
CA VAL A 97 -2.00 3.66 8.62
C VAL A 97 -2.94 4.86 8.58
N LYS A 98 -3.09 5.44 7.40
CA LYS A 98 -3.85 6.69 7.21
C LYS A 98 -5.27 6.45 6.74
N ALA A 99 -5.53 5.32 6.09
CA ALA A 99 -6.85 5.04 5.54
C ALA A 99 -7.00 3.55 5.28
N TYR A 100 -8.24 3.14 5.03
CA TYR A 100 -8.61 1.77 4.70
C TYR A 100 -9.49 1.80 3.47
N LEU A 101 -9.30 0.84 2.57
CA LEU A 101 -10.16 0.65 1.42
C LEU A 101 -10.68 -0.77 1.44
N LEU A 102 -12.00 -0.91 1.35
CA LEU A 102 -12.62 -2.24 1.34
C LEU A 102 -12.56 -2.85 -0.04
N LYS A 103 -12.29 -4.15 -0.08
CA LYS A 103 -12.38 -4.92 -1.33
C LYS A 103 -13.82 -5.38 -1.53
N PRO A 104 -14.30 -5.46 -2.77
CA PRO A 104 -13.60 -5.15 -4.01
C PRO A 104 -13.34 -3.65 -4.16
N LEU A 105 -12.16 -3.30 -4.69
CA LEU A 105 -11.76 -1.90 -4.77
C LEU A 105 -12.62 -1.08 -5.72
N ASN A 106 -13.02 0.10 -5.27
CA ASN A 106 -13.58 1.12 -6.14
C ASN A 106 -12.40 1.96 -6.63
N LEU A 107 -12.14 1.96 -7.93
CA LEU A 107 -10.95 2.60 -8.49
C LEU A 107 -10.95 4.12 -8.32
N GLN A 108 -12.12 4.74 -8.39
CA GLN A 108 -12.22 6.17 -8.15
C GLN A 108 -11.88 6.51 -6.70
N GLU A 109 -12.41 5.74 -5.76
CA GLU A 109 -12.11 5.91 -4.35
C GLU A 109 -10.62 5.69 -4.06
N LEU A 110 -10.00 4.72 -4.74
CA LEU A 110 -8.57 4.46 -4.61
C LEU A 110 -7.76 5.71 -4.94
N VAL A 111 -8.03 6.32 -6.09
CA VAL A 111 -7.32 7.53 -6.50
C VAL A 111 -7.56 8.66 -5.52
N GLU A 112 -8.81 8.83 -5.08
CA GLU A 112 -9.16 9.90 -4.13
C GLU A 112 -8.43 9.73 -2.80
N LYS A 113 -8.34 8.50 -2.29
CA LYS A 113 -7.63 8.24 -1.03
C LYS A 113 -6.14 8.47 -1.16
N VAL A 114 -5.56 8.09 -2.28
CA VAL A 114 -4.14 8.35 -2.54
C VAL A 114 -3.89 9.86 -2.58
N GLN A 115 -4.71 10.59 -3.32
CA GLN A 115 -4.58 12.05 -3.41
C GLN A 115 -4.76 12.73 -2.05
N ALA A 116 -5.70 12.24 -1.25
CA ALA A 116 -5.93 12.80 0.08
C ALA A 116 -4.75 12.55 1.03
N THR A 117 -4.01 11.45 0.81
CA THR A 117 -2.91 11.06 1.70
C THR A 117 -1.59 11.72 1.32
N ILE A 118 -1.25 11.73 0.04
CA ILE A 118 0.06 12.22 -0.41
C ILE A 118 -0.02 13.37 -1.42
N GLY A 119 -1.23 13.79 -1.80
CA GLY A 119 -1.42 14.87 -2.75
C GLY A 119 -1.32 14.43 -4.20
N GLN A 120 -1.32 15.41 -5.08
CA GLN A 120 -1.20 15.16 -6.53
C GLN A 120 0.18 14.61 -6.88
N PRO A 121 0.26 13.82 -7.96
CA PRO A 121 1.55 13.29 -8.38
C PRO A 121 2.47 14.39 -8.92
#